data_e60b5389150deda75520e551ab9a57d6
#
_entry.id   e60b5389150deda75520e551ab9a57d6
#
_cell.length_a   1.000
_cell.length_b   1.000
_cell.length_c   1.000
_cell.angle_alpha   90.00
_cell.angle_beta   90.00
_cell.angle_gamma   90.00
#
_symmetry.space_group_name_H-M   'P 1'
#
loop_
_entity.id
_entity.type
_entity.pdbx_description
1 polymer ?
#
loop_
_entity_poly.entity_id
_entity_poly.type
_entity_poly.pdbx_seq_one_letter_code
_entity_poly.pdbx_strand_id
1 'polypeptide(L)'
;MIRIDAPYISQKGKYPTGCESVSTVMLLRFLGFELSVDKFIQDYLDCRSFEMRDGQLYGPDPRECFCGSPYSEDDFGCYAPVICKALKKFFSEAGSISVDGRIRENTEIQENTEIQENVGKPVWEPVDETGTPMNVLLKRYIDDGMPVIFWACIDMREPIIGPEWKLLDTGEIFTWISNEHCMLLVGYDDEGYYFNDPYEGHGCVYYPKQLVEARHRAQHGMAVSLRRI
;
A
#
# COMPACT_ATOMS: atom_id res chain seq x y z
N MET A 1 -1.75 -20.92 -14.27
CA MET A 1 -1.78 -20.44 -12.87
C MET A 1 -0.40 -19.93 -12.51
N ILE A 2 -0.32 -18.69 -12.04
CA ILE A 2 0.88 -18.06 -11.48
C ILE A 2 0.55 -17.68 -10.04
N ARG A 3 1.47 -17.96 -9.10
CA ARG A 3 1.33 -17.56 -7.71
C ARG A 3 2.69 -17.23 -7.12
N ILE A 4 2.83 -16.02 -6.61
CA ILE A 4 4.04 -15.49 -5.97
C ILE A 4 3.97 -15.82 -4.48
N ASP A 5 5.04 -16.39 -3.93
CA ASP A 5 5.17 -16.68 -2.50
C ASP A 5 5.64 -15.42 -1.77
N ALA A 6 4.70 -14.51 -1.48
CA ALA A 6 4.96 -13.30 -0.73
C ALA A 6 4.59 -13.48 0.76
N PRO A 7 5.38 -12.92 1.70
CA PRO A 7 5.10 -13.03 3.12
C PRO A 7 3.75 -12.40 3.47
N TYR A 8 3.02 -13.05 4.40
CA TYR A 8 1.74 -12.59 4.88
C TYR A 8 1.86 -11.84 6.22
N ILE A 9 1.14 -10.74 6.35
CA ILE A 9 0.98 -9.98 7.61
C ILE A 9 -0.49 -9.69 7.81
N SER A 10 -1.04 -9.93 9.02
CA SER A 10 -2.40 -9.56 9.38
C SER A 10 -2.44 -8.16 9.98
N GLN A 11 -3.45 -7.37 9.61
CA GLN A 11 -3.74 -6.09 10.27
C GLN A 11 -4.53 -6.24 11.58
N LYS A 12 -5.11 -7.42 11.81
CA LYS A 12 -6.02 -7.70 12.93
C LYS A 12 -5.43 -7.30 14.28
N GLY A 13 -6.23 -6.59 15.07
CA GLY A 13 -5.92 -6.23 16.45
C GLY A 13 -4.92 -5.09 16.63
N LYS A 14 -4.25 -4.62 15.55
CA LYS A 14 -3.28 -3.53 15.68
C LYS A 14 -3.46 -2.39 14.68
N TYR A 15 -3.88 -2.68 13.47
CA TYR A 15 -3.98 -1.71 12.37
C TYR A 15 -5.38 -1.76 11.74
N PRO A 16 -6.45 -1.42 12.47
CA PRO A 16 -7.83 -1.67 12.01
C PRO A 16 -8.15 -1.02 10.66
N THR A 17 -7.57 0.14 10.36
CA THR A 17 -7.70 0.83 9.06
C THR A 17 -6.40 0.86 8.26
N GLY A 18 -5.38 0.07 8.63
CA GLY A 18 -4.03 0.14 8.04
C GLY A 18 -3.76 -0.85 6.90
N CYS A 19 -4.77 -1.29 6.14
CA CYS A 19 -4.62 -2.31 5.10
C CYS A 19 -3.58 -1.92 4.04
N GLU A 20 -3.48 -0.66 3.65
CA GLU A 20 -2.50 -0.16 2.69
C GLU A 20 -1.08 -0.26 3.22
N SER A 21 -0.88 0.11 4.49
CA SER A 21 0.43 0.01 5.15
C SER A 21 0.88 -1.43 5.30
N VAL A 22 -0.04 -2.32 5.70
CA VAL A 22 0.24 -3.75 5.86
C VAL A 22 0.57 -4.39 4.50
N SER A 23 -0.23 -4.12 3.47
CA SER A 23 0.01 -4.62 2.10
C SER A 23 1.32 -4.10 1.52
N THR A 24 1.68 -2.84 1.81
CA THR A 24 2.96 -2.25 1.40
C THR A 24 4.13 -2.95 2.08
N VAL A 25 4.04 -3.22 3.39
CA VAL A 25 5.11 -3.91 4.12
C VAL A 25 5.24 -5.37 3.68
N MET A 26 4.15 -6.05 3.32
CA MET A 26 4.23 -7.38 2.70
C MET A 26 5.05 -7.34 1.40
N LEU A 27 4.83 -6.34 0.53
CA LEU A 27 5.62 -6.14 -0.69
C LEU A 27 7.09 -5.84 -0.38
N LEU A 28 7.38 -4.96 0.58
CA LEU A 28 8.77 -4.64 0.96
C LEU A 28 9.49 -5.85 1.55
N ARG A 29 8.83 -6.66 2.38
CA ARG A 29 9.40 -7.91 2.91
C ARG A 29 9.62 -8.96 1.83
N PHE A 30 8.76 -9.03 0.83
CA PHE A 30 8.99 -9.88 -0.34
C PHE A 30 10.29 -9.52 -1.06
N LEU A 31 10.68 -8.25 -1.09
CA LEU A 31 11.94 -7.77 -1.64
C LEU A 31 13.14 -7.93 -0.69
N GLY A 32 12.94 -8.49 0.50
CA GLY A 32 13.98 -8.73 1.50
C GLY A 32 14.27 -7.54 2.42
N PHE A 33 13.41 -6.52 2.48
CA PHE A 33 13.56 -5.43 3.44
C PHE A 33 12.94 -5.82 4.80
N GLU A 34 13.75 -5.79 5.85
CA GLU A 34 13.30 -6.02 7.22
C GLU A 34 12.67 -4.75 7.80
N LEU A 35 11.39 -4.53 7.51
CA LEU A 35 10.62 -3.38 7.98
C LEU A 35 9.38 -3.83 8.75
N SER A 36 9.11 -3.18 9.90
CA SER A 36 7.84 -3.35 10.61
C SER A 36 6.76 -2.41 10.04
N VAL A 37 5.49 -2.78 10.21
CA VAL A 37 4.36 -1.93 9.80
C VAL A 37 4.37 -0.61 10.60
N ASP A 38 4.67 -0.66 11.90
CA ASP A 38 4.80 0.55 12.74
C ASP A 38 5.85 1.51 12.18
N LYS A 39 7.02 0.98 11.82
CA LYS A 39 8.10 1.81 11.29
C LYS A 39 7.72 2.40 9.93
N PHE A 40 7.04 1.64 9.06
CA PHE A 40 6.51 2.17 7.80
C PHE A 40 5.53 3.33 8.04
N ILE A 41 4.57 3.14 8.94
CA ILE A 41 3.57 4.17 9.27
C ILE A 41 4.24 5.41 9.85
N GLN A 42 5.14 5.26 10.82
CA GLN A 42 5.75 6.38 11.54
C GLN A 42 6.73 7.19 10.67
N ASP A 43 7.53 6.52 9.85
CA ASP A 43 8.63 7.17 9.13
C ASP A 43 8.23 7.62 7.71
N TYR A 44 7.27 6.93 7.06
CA TYR A 44 7.01 7.11 5.63
C TYR A 44 5.60 7.54 5.28
N LEU A 45 4.58 7.15 6.08
CA LEU A 45 3.19 7.47 5.80
C LEU A 45 2.84 8.87 6.30
N ASP A 46 2.33 9.69 5.40
CA ASP A 46 1.83 11.02 5.73
C ASP A 46 0.37 10.91 6.19
N CYS A 47 0.10 11.21 7.48
CA CYS A 47 -1.23 11.10 8.09
C CYS A 47 -1.74 12.48 8.52
N ARG A 48 -3.02 12.77 8.30
CA ARG A 48 -3.67 14.01 8.75
C ARG A 48 -5.02 13.72 9.41
N SER A 49 -5.30 14.44 10.51
CA SER A 49 -6.53 14.31 11.28
C SER A 49 -7.67 15.14 10.70
N PHE A 50 -8.88 14.77 11.10
CA PHE A 50 -10.10 15.51 10.82
C PHE A 50 -10.29 16.69 11.78
N GLU A 51 -11.06 17.70 11.36
CA GLU A 51 -11.39 18.88 12.14
C GLU A 51 -12.88 19.20 12.07
N MET A 52 -13.46 19.63 13.18
CA MET A 52 -14.81 20.22 13.20
C MET A 52 -14.71 21.75 13.15
N ARG A 53 -15.34 22.38 12.16
CA ARG A 53 -15.43 23.85 12.03
C ARG A 53 -16.88 24.23 11.84
N ASP A 54 -17.45 25.00 12.76
CA ASP A 54 -18.84 25.48 12.71
C ASP A 54 -19.88 24.37 12.48
N GLY A 55 -19.69 23.21 13.09
CA GLY A 55 -20.57 22.05 12.95
C GLY A 55 -20.42 21.27 11.65
N GLN A 56 -19.45 21.63 10.79
CA GLN A 56 -19.12 20.93 9.56
C GLN A 56 -17.81 20.15 9.73
N LEU A 57 -17.80 18.89 9.29
CA LEU A 57 -16.62 18.07 9.25
C LEU A 57 -15.71 18.46 8.09
N TYR A 58 -14.44 18.71 8.40
CA TYR A 58 -13.36 18.88 7.44
C TYR A 58 -12.36 17.73 7.61
N GLY A 59 -11.89 17.19 6.51
CA GLY A 59 -10.95 16.09 6.50
C GLY A 59 -9.88 16.22 5.42
N PRO A 60 -8.83 15.42 5.52
CA PRO A 60 -7.80 15.37 4.50
C PRO A 60 -8.31 14.78 3.19
N ASP A 61 -7.54 15.02 2.12
CA ASP A 61 -7.75 14.35 0.83
C ASP A 61 -7.02 13.00 0.84
N PRO A 62 -7.72 11.86 0.64
CA PRO A 62 -7.08 10.54 0.62
C PRO A 62 -6.11 10.35 -0.55
N ARG A 63 -6.10 11.25 -1.53
CA ARG A 63 -5.13 11.28 -2.62
C ARG A 63 -3.78 11.91 -2.21
N GLU A 64 -3.75 12.67 -1.10
CA GLU A 64 -2.58 13.42 -0.64
C GLU A 64 -1.96 12.86 0.65
N CYS A 65 -2.79 12.32 1.54
CA CYS A 65 -2.33 11.73 2.79
C CYS A 65 -3.33 10.69 3.32
N PHE A 66 -2.92 9.91 4.32
CA PHE A 66 -3.79 8.99 5.05
C PHE A 66 -4.79 9.80 5.89
N CYS A 67 -6.07 9.46 5.74
CA CYS A 67 -7.18 10.15 6.42
C CYS A 67 -7.38 9.60 7.83
N GLY A 68 -6.80 10.26 8.81
CA GLY A 68 -6.79 9.84 10.21
C GLY A 68 -5.54 9.05 10.59
N SER A 69 -5.71 7.92 11.26
CA SER A 69 -4.63 7.07 11.78
C SER A 69 -4.87 5.59 11.48
N PRO A 70 -3.89 4.84 10.95
CA PRO A 70 -4.00 3.39 10.74
C PRO A 70 -4.28 2.57 12.01
N TYR A 71 -4.08 3.17 13.18
CA TYR A 71 -4.31 2.56 14.49
C TYR A 71 -5.72 2.78 15.04
N SER A 72 -6.57 3.55 14.39
CA SER A 72 -7.91 3.90 14.83
C SER A 72 -8.97 3.10 14.07
N GLU A 73 -9.98 2.58 14.78
CA GLU A 73 -11.14 1.92 14.16
C GLU A 73 -12.14 2.92 13.56
N ASP A 74 -12.08 4.19 13.99
CA ASP A 74 -12.99 5.27 13.58
C ASP A 74 -12.47 6.09 12.40
N ASP A 75 -11.24 5.83 11.97
CA ASP A 75 -10.59 6.53 10.87
C ASP A 75 -10.74 5.76 9.52
N PHE A 76 -10.07 6.22 8.49
CA PHE A 76 -10.34 5.78 7.12
C PHE A 76 -9.14 5.07 6.49
N GLY A 77 -8.50 5.69 5.50
CA GLY A 77 -7.43 5.10 4.73
C GLY A 77 -6.77 6.12 3.79
N CYS A 78 -6.08 5.62 2.78
CA CYS A 78 -5.49 6.45 1.74
C CYS A 78 -5.52 5.77 0.36
N TYR A 79 -5.36 6.59 -0.67
CA TYR A 79 -5.35 6.14 -2.05
C TYR A 79 -3.93 5.88 -2.58
N ALA A 80 -3.85 5.26 -3.74
CA ALA A 80 -2.60 4.83 -4.37
C ALA A 80 -1.49 5.90 -4.43
N PRO A 81 -1.76 7.18 -4.73
CA PRO A 81 -0.70 8.21 -4.75
C PRO A 81 0.04 8.36 -3.43
N VAL A 82 -0.65 8.22 -2.29
CA VAL A 82 -0.05 8.33 -0.95
C VAL A 82 0.95 7.20 -0.71
N ILE A 83 0.57 5.97 -1.02
CA ILE A 83 1.45 4.81 -0.90
C ILE A 83 2.63 4.90 -1.87
N CYS A 84 2.39 5.36 -3.10
CA CYS A 84 3.47 5.60 -4.06
C CYS A 84 4.48 6.66 -3.54
N LYS A 85 3.99 7.75 -2.92
CA LYS A 85 4.82 8.78 -2.27
C LYS A 85 5.62 8.21 -1.09
N ALA A 86 4.98 7.41 -0.22
CA ALA A 86 5.63 6.76 0.92
C ALA A 86 6.75 5.80 0.47
N LEU A 87 6.50 5.00 -0.56
CA LEU A 87 7.50 4.11 -1.15
C LEU A 87 8.67 4.89 -1.79
N LYS A 88 8.40 6.01 -2.48
CA LYS A 88 9.46 6.87 -3.04
C LYS A 88 10.35 7.42 -1.93
N LYS A 89 9.77 7.86 -0.81
CA LYS A 89 10.52 8.30 0.38
C LYS A 89 11.37 7.16 0.94
N PHE A 90 10.77 5.97 1.12
CA PHE A 90 11.47 4.77 1.60
C PHE A 90 12.69 4.44 0.73
N PHE A 91 12.53 4.35 -0.59
CA PHE A 91 13.62 3.98 -1.50
C PHE A 91 14.68 5.08 -1.64
N SER A 92 14.32 6.35 -1.50
CA SER A 92 15.30 7.44 -1.48
C SER A 92 16.24 7.36 -0.27
N GLU A 93 15.72 6.94 0.88
CA GLU A 93 16.49 6.74 2.10
C GLU A 93 17.23 5.40 2.10
N ALA A 94 16.58 4.32 1.62
CA ALA A 94 17.18 2.98 1.52
C ALA A 94 18.33 2.91 0.50
N GLY A 95 18.32 3.74 -0.54
CA GLY A 95 19.45 3.88 -1.48
C GLY A 95 20.72 4.39 -0.81
N SER A 96 20.61 4.96 0.40
CA SER A 96 21.73 5.39 1.27
C SER A 96 22.17 4.27 2.24
N ILE A 97 21.52 3.10 2.28
CA ILE A 97 21.75 2.02 3.25
C ILE A 97 22.42 0.84 2.55
N SER A 98 23.57 0.44 3.08
CA SER A 98 24.41 -0.66 2.59
C SER A 98 23.76 -2.05 2.76
N VAL A 99 24.27 -2.93 1.96
CA VAL A 99 23.96 -4.28 1.47
C VAL A 99 23.61 -5.40 2.48
N ASP A 100 23.54 -5.18 3.79
CA ASP A 100 23.31 -6.25 4.78
C ASP A 100 21.87 -6.35 5.33
N GLY A 101 20.89 -5.66 4.72
CA GLY A 101 19.48 -5.79 5.16
C GLY A 101 19.21 -5.35 6.59
N ARG A 102 20.18 -4.78 7.29
CA ARG A 102 20.02 -4.21 8.63
C ARG A 102 20.09 -2.69 8.54
N ILE A 103 19.02 -2.03 8.93
CA ILE A 103 19.04 -0.59 9.19
C ILE A 103 20.07 -0.36 10.29
N ARG A 104 21.19 0.28 9.96
CA ARG A 104 22.12 0.73 10.99
C ARG A 104 21.51 1.93 11.67
N GLU A 105 21.14 1.79 12.94
CA GLU A 105 20.92 2.94 13.82
C GLU A 105 22.19 3.80 13.83
N ASN A 106 22.01 5.13 13.73
CA ASN A 106 23.08 6.11 13.76
C ASN A 106 24.00 5.89 14.95
N THR A 107 25.16 5.31 14.73
CA THR A 107 26.29 5.36 15.65
C THR A 107 27.51 5.90 14.90
N GLU A 108 28.19 6.80 15.55
CA GLU A 108 29.31 7.65 15.12
C GLU A 108 30.28 6.97 14.14
N ILE A 109 30.56 7.71 13.05
CA ILE A 109 31.52 7.35 12.00
C ILE A 109 32.93 7.33 12.60
N GLN A 110 33.52 6.14 12.72
CA GLN A 110 34.99 6.02 12.76
C GLN A 110 35.49 5.82 11.34
N GLU A 111 36.34 6.75 10.92
CA GLU A 111 37.06 6.71 9.64
C GLU A 111 37.95 5.45 9.59
N ASN A 112 37.76 4.67 8.58
CA ASN A 112 38.62 3.74 7.85
C ASN A 112 37.90 2.43 7.52
N THR A 113 37.19 2.42 6.41
CA THR A 113 36.99 1.17 5.63
C THR A 113 36.74 1.55 4.18
N GLU A 114 37.52 0.94 3.30
CA GLU A 114 37.52 1.11 1.85
C GLU A 114 36.09 1.12 1.27
N ILE A 115 35.81 2.10 0.42
CA ILE A 115 34.59 2.22 -0.38
C ILE A 115 34.58 1.02 -1.34
N GLN A 116 33.90 -0.07 -0.95
CA GLN A 116 33.48 -1.08 -1.93
C GLN A 116 32.31 -0.49 -2.73
N GLU A 117 32.57 -0.27 -4.01
CA GLU A 117 31.61 0.20 -5.00
C GLU A 117 30.34 -0.65 -4.94
N ASN A 118 29.19 0.01 -4.85
CA ASN A 118 27.85 -0.57 -4.93
C ASN A 118 27.57 -1.14 -6.33
N VAL A 119 28.17 -2.25 -6.68
CA VAL A 119 27.92 -2.93 -7.95
C VAL A 119 26.68 -3.81 -7.79
N GLY A 120 25.52 -3.37 -8.36
CA GLY A 120 24.51 -4.28 -8.84
C GLY A 120 23.28 -4.57 -7.99
N LYS A 121 22.85 -3.69 -7.06
CA LYS A 121 21.52 -3.86 -6.44
C LYS A 121 20.41 -3.29 -7.35
N PRO A 122 19.27 -3.98 -7.45
CA PRO A 122 18.17 -3.43 -8.19
C PRO A 122 17.68 -2.15 -7.52
N VAL A 123 17.63 -1.08 -8.28
CA VAL A 123 16.97 0.16 -7.88
C VAL A 123 15.49 0.00 -8.22
N TRP A 124 14.62 0.25 -7.25
CA TRP A 124 13.19 0.11 -7.40
C TRP A 124 12.52 1.47 -7.57
N GLU A 125 11.68 1.60 -8.59
CA GLU A 125 10.85 2.76 -8.83
C GLU A 125 9.39 2.44 -8.49
N PRO A 126 8.79 3.10 -7.47
CA PRO A 126 7.37 2.99 -7.20
C PRO A 126 6.55 3.64 -8.33
N VAL A 127 5.59 2.88 -8.84
CA VAL A 127 4.71 3.30 -9.93
C VAL A 127 3.26 3.27 -9.45
N ASP A 128 2.58 4.40 -9.56
CA ASP A 128 1.13 4.47 -9.44
C ASP A 128 0.51 3.97 -10.76
N GLU A 129 -0.15 2.84 -10.69
CA GLU A 129 -0.79 2.16 -11.81
C GLU A 129 -2.31 2.36 -11.84
N THR A 130 -2.81 3.38 -11.13
CA THR A 130 -4.24 3.69 -11.11
C THR A 130 -4.81 3.81 -12.52
N GLY A 131 -5.88 3.07 -12.78
CA GLY A 131 -6.54 3.00 -14.08
C GLY A 131 -5.88 2.08 -15.11
N THR A 132 -4.76 1.44 -14.76
CA THR A 132 -4.13 0.45 -15.65
C THR A 132 -5.02 -0.80 -15.79
N PRO A 133 -5.33 -1.27 -17.00
CA PRO A 133 -6.14 -2.46 -17.20
C PRO A 133 -5.53 -3.71 -16.54
N MET A 134 -6.37 -4.59 -15.97
CA MET A 134 -5.93 -5.79 -15.26
C MET A 134 -4.97 -6.67 -16.07
N ASN A 135 -5.26 -6.93 -17.35
CA ASN A 135 -4.39 -7.72 -18.20
C ASN A 135 -2.99 -7.09 -18.40
N VAL A 136 -2.89 -5.77 -18.30
CA VAL A 136 -1.60 -5.06 -18.36
C VAL A 136 -0.86 -5.17 -17.04
N LEU A 137 -1.57 -5.00 -15.88
CA LEU A 137 -0.99 -5.21 -14.54
C LEU A 137 -0.43 -6.62 -14.39
N LEU A 138 -1.21 -7.64 -14.77
CA LEU A 138 -0.78 -9.03 -14.68
C LEU A 138 0.48 -9.28 -15.50
N LYS A 139 0.46 -8.88 -16.77
CA LYS A 139 1.60 -9.09 -17.67
C LYS A 139 2.85 -8.32 -17.28
N ARG A 140 2.68 -7.10 -16.72
CA ARG A 140 3.80 -6.22 -16.36
C ARG A 140 4.45 -6.59 -15.05
N TYR A 141 3.67 -7.14 -14.12
CA TYR A 141 4.12 -7.38 -12.74
C TYR A 141 4.03 -8.84 -12.33
N ILE A 142 2.85 -9.44 -12.37
CA ILE A 142 2.65 -10.80 -11.84
C ILE A 142 3.39 -11.84 -12.67
N ASP A 143 3.41 -11.70 -14.00
CA ASP A 143 4.17 -12.61 -14.89
C ASP A 143 5.68 -12.51 -14.66
N ASP A 144 6.17 -11.32 -14.25
CA ASP A 144 7.57 -11.07 -13.90
C ASP A 144 7.88 -11.36 -12.42
N GLY A 145 6.94 -11.93 -11.67
CA GLY A 145 7.12 -12.31 -10.28
C GLY A 145 7.07 -11.14 -9.28
N MET A 146 6.48 -9.99 -9.65
CA MET A 146 6.32 -8.82 -8.77
C MET A 146 4.88 -8.70 -8.28
N PRO A 147 4.64 -8.71 -6.95
CA PRO A 147 3.30 -8.47 -6.39
C PRO A 147 2.83 -7.02 -6.62
N VAL A 148 1.50 -6.82 -6.56
CA VAL A 148 0.87 -5.51 -6.75
C VAL A 148 0.03 -5.15 -5.53
N ILE A 149 0.24 -3.98 -4.94
CA ILE A 149 -0.64 -3.38 -3.93
C ILE A 149 -1.91 -2.96 -4.67
N PHE A 150 -3.08 -3.44 -4.21
CA PHE A 150 -4.28 -3.46 -5.02
C PHE A 150 -5.51 -3.07 -4.19
N TRP A 151 -6.28 -2.10 -4.67
CA TRP A 151 -7.50 -1.64 -4.00
C TRP A 151 -8.74 -2.31 -4.58
N ALA A 152 -9.60 -2.73 -3.68
CA ALA A 152 -10.93 -3.28 -3.96
C ALA A 152 -11.89 -2.94 -2.80
N CYS A 153 -12.89 -3.78 -2.55
CA CYS A 153 -13.79 -3.66 -1.40
C CYS A 153 -13.60 -4.84 -0.45
N ILE A 154 -13.76 -4.62 0.86
CA ILE A 154 -13.72 -5.69 1.87
C ILE A 154 -14.62 -6.87 1.44
N ASP A 155 -14.09 -8.10 1.49
CA ASP A 155 -14.76 -9.35 1.09
C ASP A 155 -15.33 -9.30 -0.34
N MET A 156 -14.83 -8.44 -1.20
CA MET A 156 -15.37 -8.20 -2.56
C MET A 156 -16.87 -7.83 -2.56
N ARG A 157 -17.40 -7.25 -1.47
CA ARG A 157 -18.78 -6.77 -1.38
C ARG A 157 -19.01 -5.57 -2.29
N GLU A 158 -20.30 -5.23 -2.53
CA GLU A 158 -20.66 -4.00 -3.23
C GLU A 158 -20.12 -2.77 -2.49
N PRO A 159 -19.70 -1.72 -3.22
CA PRO A 159 -19.24 -0.49 -2.58
C PRO A 159 -20.36 0.14 -1.75
N ILE A 160 -20.03 0.54 -0.53
CA ILE A 160 -20.94 1.18 0.42
C ILE A 160 -20.60 2.65 0.48
N ILE A 161 -21.53 3.51 0.08
CA ILE A 161 -21.36 4.96 0.22
C ILE A 161 -21.25 5.29 1.71
N GLY A 162 -20.16 5.94 2.05
CA GLY A 162 -19.79 6.27 3.42
C GLY A 162 -20.01 7.72 3.78
N PRO A 163 -19.32 8.23 4.81
CA PRO A 163 -19.44 9.60 5.22
C PRO A 163 -18.87 10.57 4.18
N GLU A 164 -19.32 11.81 4.29
CA GLU A 164 -18.84 12.94 3.51
C GLU A 164 -18.16 13.96 4.42
N TRP A 165 -17.13 14.59 3.89
CA TRP A 165 -16.49 15.74 4.54
C TRP A 165 -16.03 16.76 3.51
N LYS A 166 -15.76 17.99 3.98
CA LYS A 166 -15.10 18.99 3.16
C LYS A 166 -13.59 18.80 3.21
N LEU A 167 -12.94 18.82 2.07
CA LEU A 167 -11.49 18.76 2.00
C LEU A 167 -10.87 19.99 2.69
N LEU A 168 -9.87 19.76 3.54
CA LEU A 168 -9.21 20.80 4.35
C LEU A 168 -8.62 21.92 3.49
N ASP A 169 -8.08 21.57 2.32
CA ASP A 169 -7.30 22.49 1.49
C ASP A 169 -8.15 23.18 0.40
N THR A 170 -9.23 22.55 -0.08
CA THR A 170 -10.06 23.08 -1.17
C THR A 170 -11.49 23.45 -0.75
N GLY A 171 -12.00 22.84 0.32
CA GLY A 171 -13.39 22.97 0.76
C GLY A 171 -14.39 22.19 -0.11
N GLU A 172 -13.93 21.42 -1.09
CA GLU A 172 -14.77 20.54 -1.90
C GLU A 172 -15.32 19.40 -1.05
N ILE A 173 -16.52 18.92 -1.39
CA ILE A 173 -17.12 17.76 -0.73
C ILE A 173 -16.48 16.50 -1.29
N PHE A 174 -16.00 15.65 -0.39
CA PHE A 174 -15.48 14.32 -0.68
C PHE A 174 -16.39 13.27 -0.03
N THR A 175 -16.72 12.22 -0.78
CA THR A 175 -17.52 11.08 -0.30
C THR A 175 -16.64 9.84 -0.23
N TRP A 176 -16.51 9.23 0.95
CA TRP A 176 -15.75 7.99 1.16
C TRP A 176 -16.56 6.75 0.77
N ILE A 177 -15.89 5.71 0.32
CA ILE A 177 -16.47 4.36 0.18
C ILE A 177 -16.09 3.55 1.42
N SER A 178 -17.07 3.33 2.32
CA SER A 178 -16.84 2.79 3.67
C SER A 178 -16.19 1.41 3.73
N ASN A 179 -16.35 0.60 2.71
CA ASN A 179 -15.71 -0.71 2.62
C ASN A 179 -14.55 -0.74 1.63
N GLU A 180 -13.89 0.40 1.45
CA GLU A 180 -12.59 0.43 0.78
C GLU A 180 -11.62 -0.54 1.44
N HIS A 181 -10.79 -1.21 0.64
CA HIS A 181 -9.84 -2.18 1.13
C HIS A 181 -8.64 -2.34 0.20
N CYS A 182 -7.47 -2.52 0.82
CA CYS A 182 -6.22 -2.72 0.13
C CYS A 182 -5.61 -4.09 0.47
N MET A 183 -5.21 -4.84 -0.55
CA MET A 183 -4.60 -6.16 -0.45
C MET A 183 -3.35 -6.24 -1.32
N LEU A 184 -2.56 -7.30 -1.15
CA LEU A 184 -1.45 -7.59 -2.03
C LEU A 184 -1.85 -8.67 -3.06
N LEU A 185 -1.97 -8.29 -4.33
CA LEU A 185 -2.21 -9.23 -5.44
C LEU A 185 -0.93 -10.05 -5.66
N VAL A 186 -1.04 -11.37 -5.53
CA VAL A 186 0.09 -12.31 -5.57
C VAL A 186 -0.03 -13.38 -6.65
N GLY A 187 -1.10 -13.35 -7.45
CA GLY A 187 -1.22 -14.33 -8.53
C GLY A 187 -2.58 -14.38 -9.19
N TYR A 188 -2.67 -15.23 -10.22
CA TYR A 188 -3.91 -15.46 -10.95
C TYR A 188 -3.91 -16.80 -11.71
N ASP A 189 -5.10 -17.21 -12.11
CA ASP A 189 -5.31 -18.26 -13.10
C ASP A 189 -6.39 -17.83 -14.12
N ASP A 190 -6.98 -18.77 -14.83
CA ASP A 190 -7.99 -18.46 -15.85
C ASP A 190 -9.31 -17.95 -15.26
N GLU A 191 -9.61 -18.28 -14.01
CA GLU A 191 -10.90 -18.03 -13.37
C GLU A 191 -10.85 -16.89 -12.33
N GLY A 192 -9.69 -16.62 -11.70
CA GLY A 192 -9.61 -15.68 -10.59
C GLY A 192 -8.23 -15.16 -10.24
N TYR A 193 -8.17 -14.45 -9.12
CA TYR A 193 -6.99 -13.80 -8.60
C TYR A 193 -6.70 -14.23 -7.16
N TYR A 194 -5.42 -14.33 -6.81
CA TYR A 194 -4.92 -14.65 -5.48
C TYR A 194 -4.41 -13.39 -4.81
N PHE A 195 -4.83 -13.16 -3.56
CA PHE A 195 -4.40 -12.03 -2.74
C PHE A 195 -3.89 -12.50 -1.39
N ASN A 196 -2.85 -11.86 -0.87
CA ASN A 196 -2.60 -11.82 0.55
C ASN A 196 -3.47 -10.70 1.14
N ASP A 197 -4.54 -11.08 1.83
CA ASP A 197 -5.53 -10.18 2.41
C ASP A 197 -5.25 -9.96 3.89
N PRO A 198 -4.84 -8.74 4.31
CA PRO A 198 -4.50 -8.45 5.70
C PRO A 198 -5.71 -8.43 6.64
N TYR A 199 -6.94 -8.28 6.11
CA TYR A 199 -8.15 -8.11 6.89
C TYR A 199 -8.48 -9.35 7.71
N GLU A 200 -8.83 -9.17 8.99
CA GLU A 200 -9.30 -10.19 9.93
C GLU A 200 -8.48 -11.50 9.99
N GLY A 201 -7.27 -11.52 9.43
CA GLY A 201 -6.44 -12.73 9.39
C GLY A 201 -6.81 -13.70 8.27
N HIS A 202 -7.41 -13.22 7.19
CA HIS A 202 -7.84 -14.02 6.04
C HIS A 202 -6.72 -14.83 5.39
N GLY A 203 -5.50 -14.31 5.39
CA GLY A 203 -4.36 -14.98 4.76
C GLY A 203 -4.39 -14.85 3.23
N CYS A 204 -4.02 -15.93 2.55
CA CYS A 204 -4.11 -15.95 1.10
C CYS A 204 -5.53 -16.37 0.68
N VAL A 205 -6.23 -15.47 -0.01
CA VAL A 205 -7.61 -15.66 -0.51
C VAL A 205 -7.65 -15.70 -2.02
N TYR A 206 -8.74 -16.26 -2.55
CA TYR A 206 -9.00 -16.34 -3.99
C TYR A 206 -10.38 -15.79 -4.31
N TYR A 207 -10.46 -14.91 -5.32
CA TYR A 207 -11.71 -14.33 -5.79
C TYR A 207 -11.86 -14.42 -7.30
N PRO A 208 -13.11 -14.64 -7.82
CA PRO A 208 -13.41 -14.70 -9.25
C PRO A 208 -13.06 -13.38 -9.98
N LYS A 209 -12.53 -13.48 -11.21
CA LYS A 209 -12.12 -12.34 -12.04
C LYS A 209 -13.15 -11.23 -12.14
N GLN A 210 -14.37 -11.58 -12.57
CA GLN A 210 -15.42 -10.57 -12.80
C GLN A 210 -15.75 -9.79 -11.53
N LEU A 211 -15.72 -10.45 -10.38
CA LEU A 211 -15.99 -9.84 -9.09
C LEU A 211 -14.87 -8.85 -8.71
N VAL A 212 -13.62 -9.30 -8.77
CA VAL A 212 -12.45 -8.46 -8.46
C VAL A 212 -12.40 -7.23 -9.36
N GLU A 213 -12.54 -7.41 -10.66
CA GLU A 213 -12.47 -6.31 -11.61
C GLU A 213 -13.60 -5.28 -11.41
N ALA A 214 -14.80 -5.75 -11.00
CA ALA A 214 -15.89 -4.83 -10.67
C ALA A 214 -15.58 -4.02 -9.40
N ARG A 215 -15.05 -4.65 -8.35
CA ARG A 215 -14.70 -3.97 -7.07
C ARG A 215 -13.47 -3.08 -7.19
N HIS A 216 -12.53 -3.47 -8.01
CA HIS A 216 -11.37 -2.65 -8.36
C HIS A 216 -11.79 -1.35 -9.08
N ARG A 217 -12.67 -1.44 -10.07
CA ARG A 217 -13.22 -0.25 -10.74
C ARG A 217 -13.99 0.65 -9.77
N ALA A 218 -14.71 0.09 -8.81
CA ALA A 218 -15.40 0.86 -7.77
C ALA A 218 -14.43 1.62 -6.85
N GLN A 219 -13.20 1.14 -6.72
CA GLN A 219 -12.08 1.80 -6.04
C GLN A 219 -11.13 2.47 -7.04
N HIS A 220 -11.69 3.13 -8.05
CA HIS A 220 -10.98 3.94 -9.05
C HIS A 220 -9.90 3.19 -9.85
N GLY A 221 -9.86 1.85 -9.78
CA GLY A 221 -8.82 1.05 -10.41
C GLY A 221 -7.44 1.29 -9.82
N MET A 222 -7.36 1.56 -8.52
CA MET A 222 -6.11 1.92 -7.83
C MET A 222 -5.18 0.73 -7.64
N ALA A 223 -3.95 0.90 -8.06
CA ALA A 223 -2.88 -0.09 -7.86
C ALA A 223 -1.51 0.60 -7.74
N VAL A 224 -0.61 0.01 -6.97
CA VAL A 224 0.80 0.43 -6.88
C VAL A 224 1.69 -0.79 -6.97
N SER A 225 2.76 -0.69 -7.73
CA SER A 225 3.79 -1.71 -7.77
C SER A 225 5.18 -1.10 -7.96
N LEU A 226 6.19 -1.95 -8.10
CA LEU A 226 7.57 -1.53 -8.21
C LEU A 226 8.15 -1.98 -9.55
N ARG A 227 8.83 -1.06 -10.22
CA ARG A 227 9.57 -1.34 -11.45
C ARG A 227 11.06 -1.34 -11.14
N ARG A 228 11.78 -2.29 -11.70
CA ARG A 228 13.24 -2.30 -11.65
C ARG A 228 13.81 -1.32 -12.65
N ILE A 229 14.73 -0.45 -12.22
CA ILE A 229 15.48 0.49 -13.04
C ILE A 229 16.98 0.14 -13.05
#